data_ee17cbaf915ecba5e049a22f6a4a8935
#
_entry.id   ee17cbaf915ecba5e049a22f6a4a8935
#
_cell.length_a   1.000
_cell.length_b   1.000
_cell.length_c   1.000
_cell.angle_alpha   90.00
_cell.angle_beta   90.00
_cell.angle_gamma   90.00
#
_symmetry.space_group_name_H-M   'P 1'
#
loop_
_entity.id
_entity.type
_entity.pdbx_description
1 polymer ?
#
loop_
_entity_poly.entity_id
_entity_poly.type
_entity_poly.pdbx_seq_one_letter_code
_entity_poly.pdbx_strand_id
1 'polypeptide(L)'
;MALNYYINQKGEIPNTALSLTDGGALERASRFHQTIPGYAPTPLVSLDHLAQKLGVAQVLVKDESRRFGLNAFKALGGSYAMARCLGQRLGWPEEKITFEALMKPEVREKLGELTFVTATDGNHGR
;
A
#
# COMPACT_ATOMS: atom_id res chain seq x y z
N MET A 1 -20.58 30.97 6.43
CA MET A 1 -19.81 30.43 5.30
C MET A 1 -20.49 29.15 4.85
N ALA A 2 -21.14 29.11 3.69
CA ALA A 2 -21.76 27.87 3.21
C ALA A 2 -20.67 26.93 2.74
N LEU A 3 -20.65 25.71 3.27
CA LEU A 3 -19.78 24.65 2.78
C LEU A 3 -20.36 24.15 1.44
N ASN A 4 -19.66 24.43 0.36
CA ASN A 4 -19.94 23.79 -0.92
C ASN A 4 -19.44 22.35 -0.84
N TYR A 5 -20.33 21.39 -0.86
CA TYR A 5 -20.02 19.97 -0.92
C TYR A 5 -20.54 19.36 -2.23
N TYR A 6 -19.82 18.40 -2.72
CA TYR A 6 -20.20 17.63 -3.89
C TYR A 6 -20.52 16.20 -3.46
N ILE A 7 -21.74 15.75 -3.71
CA ILE A 7 -22.10 14.36 -3.51
C ILE A 7 -21.79 13.62 -4.80
N ASN A 8 -20.78 12.78 -4.77
CA ASN A 8 -20.46 11.91 -5.89
C ASN A 8 -21.59 10.87 -6.06
N GLN A 9 -22.40 11.03 -7.10
CA GLN A 9 -23.36 9.99 -7.45
C GLN A 9 -22.59 8.79 -7.98
N LYS A 10 -22.91 7.60 -7.47
CA LYS A 10 -22.31 6.34 -7.92
C LYS A 10 -22.59 6.20 -9.42
N GLY A 11 -21.61 6.54 -10.26
CA GLY A 11 -21.59 6.13 -11.63
C GLY A 11 -21.31 4.62 -11.75
N GLU A 12 -21.65 4.00 -12.87
CA GLU A 12 -21.23 2.63 -13.13
C GLU A 12 -19.69 2.57 -13.14
N ILE A 13 -19.12 1.78 -12.24
CA ILE A 13 -17.68 1.52 -12.22
C ILE A 13 -17.39 0.57 -13.40
N PRO A 14 -16.54 0.95 -14.37
CA PRO A 14 -16.19 0.04 -15.46
C PRO A 14 -15.66 -1.28 -14.91
N ASN A 15 -16.09 -2.40 -15.48
CA ASN A 15 -15.66 -3.75 -15.07
C ASN A 15 -14.12 -3.92 -15.04
N THR A 16 -13.40 -3.18 -15.88
CA THR A 16 -11.94 -3.14 -15.89
C THR A 16 -11.35 -2.58 -14.59
N ALA A 17 -12.02 -1.63 -13.92
CA ALA A 17 -11.56 -1.11 -12.64
C ALA A 17 -11.80 -2.10 -11.49
N LEU A 18 -12.86 -2.91 -11.58
CA LEU A 18 -13.14 -3.95 -10.57
C LEU A 18 -12.14 -5.11 -10.63
N SER A 19 -11.60 -5.44 -11.81
CA SER A 19 -10.59 -6.49 -11.96
C SER A 19 -9.25 -6.12 -11.29
N LEU A 20 -8.95 -4.84 -11.14
CA LEU A 20 -7.74 -4.37 -10.43
C LEU A 20 -7.86 -4.50 -8.91
N THR A 21 -9.07 -4.63 -8.40
CA THR A 21 -9.38 -4.75 -6.97
C THR A 21 -9.98 -6.11 -6.63
N ASP A 22 -9.70 -7.13 -7.44
CA ASP A 22 -10.12 -8.48 -7.11
C ASP A 22 -9.60 -8.90 -5.73
N GLY A 23 -10.38 -9.65 -4.96
CA GLY A 23 -10.00 -10.05 -3.60
C GLY A 23 -8.63 -10.72 -3.56
N GLY A 24 -8.28 -11.46 -4.59
CA GLY A 24 -6.99 -12.11 -4.70
C GLY A 24 -5.80 -11.14 -4.76
N ALA A 25 -5.93 -10.01 -5.45
CA ALA A 25 -4.85 -9.01 -5.53
C ALA A 25 -4.58 -8.37 -4.16
N LEU A 26 -5.64 -8.04 -3.42
CA LEU A 26 -5.53 -7.46 -2.07
C LEU A 26 -4.93 -8.44 -1.08
N GLU A 27 -5.35 -9.70 -1.13
CA GLU A 27 -4.80 -10.76 -0.27
C GLU A 27 -3.32 -11.00 -0.53
N ARG A 28 -2.90 -11.04 -1.79
CA ARG A 28 -1.49 -11.22 -2.18
C ARG A 28 -0.62 -10.07 -1.67
N ALA A 29 -1.07 -8.82 -1.87
CA ALA A 29 -0.36 -7.66 -1.37
C ALA A 29 -0.26 -7.66 0.17
N SER A 30 -1.37 -7.95 0.85
CA SER A 30 -1.41 -8.06 2.32
C SER A 30 -0.47 -9.14 2.84
N ARG A 31 -0.47 -10.32 2.22
CA ARG A 31 0.43 -11.42 2.58
C ARG A 31 1.90 -11.01 2.46
N PHE A 32 2.27 -10.38 1.34
CA PHE A 32 3.64 -9.89 1.17
C PHE A 32 4.02 -8.88 2.26
N HIS A 33 3.17 -7.88 2.52
CA HIS A 33 3.47 -6.86 3.52
C HIS A 33 3.67 -7.45 4.92
N GLN A 34 2.93 -8.50 5.28
CA GLN A 34 3.09 -9.19 6.57
C GLN A 34 4.46 -9.86 6.73
N THR A 35 5.18 -10.10 5.62
CA THR A 35 6.55 -10.65 5.67
C THR A 35 7.62 -9.57 5.86
N ILE A 36 7.28 -8.28 5.77
CA ILE A 36 8.24 -7.19 5.95
C ILE A 36 8.51 -6.97 7.44
N PRO A 37 9.77 -6.98 7.89
CA PRO A 37 10.11 -6.69 9.28
C PRO A 37 9.52 -5.35 9.74
N GLY A 38 8.89 -5.34 10.92
CA GLY A 38 8.25 -4.16 11.47
C GLY A 38 6.87 -3.82 10.88
N TYR A 39 6.32 -4.65 10.00
CA TYR A 39 4.94 -4.49 9.57
C TYR A 39 3.97 -4.70 10.74
N ALA A 40 3.07 -3.75 10.92
CA ALA A 40 1.95 -3.87 11.83
C ALA A 40 0.74 -3.11 11.28
N PRO A 41 -0.49 -3.53 11.62
CA PRO A 41 -1.67 -2.72 11.36
C PRO A 41 -1.54 -1.36 12.04
N THR A 42 -1.77 -0.30 11.27
CA THR A 42 -1.79 1.06 11.83
C THR A 42 -3.15 1.39 12.45
N PRO A 43 -3.22 2.29 13.43
CA PRO A 43 -4.47 2.62 14.10
C PRO A 43 -5.51 3.21 13.15
N LEU A 44 -6.78 2.93 13.43
CA LEU A 44 -7.93 3.68 12.93
C LEU A 44 -8.47 4.51 14.10
N VAL A 45 -8.29 5.82 14.01
CA VAL A 45 -8.62 6.76 15.10
C VAL A 45 -9.94 7.45 14.82
N SER A 46 -10.86 7.44 15.79
CA SER A 46 -12.09 8.23 15.74
C SER A 46 -11.85 9.64 16.25
N LEU A 47 -12.26 10.64 15.49
CA LEU A 47 -12.20 12.06 15.86
C LEU A 47 -13.60 12.56 16.24
N ASP A 48 -14.11 12.10 17.39
CA ASP A 48 -15.51 12.30 17.80
C ASP A 48 -15.86 13.79 17.97
N HIS A 49 -14.98 14.59 18.56
CA HIS A 49 -15.19 16.04 18.67
C HIS A 49 -15.28 16.74 17.31
N LEU A 50 -14.47 16.28 16.35
CA LEU A 50 -14.53 16.83 15.00
C LEU A 50 -15.83 16.42 14.29
N ALA A 51 -16.24 15.17 14.44
CA ALA A 51 -17.50 14.67 13.91
C ALA A 51 -18.69 15.48 14.44
N GLN A 52 -18.74 15.71 15.74
CA GLN A 52 -19.77 16.54 16.38
C GLN A 52 -19.77 17.98 15.85
N LYS A 53 -18.59 18.60 15.75
CA LYS A 53 -18.44 19.97 15.23
C LYS A 53 -18.88 20.11 13.78
N LEU A 54 -18.67 19.08 12.97
CA LEU A 54 -19.04 19.05 11.56
C LEU A 54 -20.48 18.57 11.32
N GLY A 55 -21.17 18.05 12.33
CA GLY A 55 -22.53 17.52 12.21
C GLY A 55 -22.60 16.23 11.38
N VAL A 56 -21.52 15.43 11.38
CA VAL A 56 -21.47 14.14 10.69
C VAL A 56 -21.45 12.98 11.69
N ALA A 57 -21.82 11.79 11.24
CA ALA A 57 -21.91 10.62 12.13
C ALA A 57 -20.52 10.21 12.69
N GLN A 58 -19.50 10.21 11.88
CA GLN A 58 -18.12 9.83 12.27
C GLN A 58 -17.10 10.54 11.40
N VAL A 59 -15.92 10.80 11.97
CA VAL A 59 -14.69 11.15 11.25
C VAL A 59 -13.63 10.17 11.68
N LEU A 60 -13.17 9.32 10.75
CA LEU A 60 -12.18 8.29 11.00
C LEU A 60 -10.90 8.63 10.28
N VAL A 61 -9.77 8.51 10.98
CA VAL A 61 -8.41 8.72 10.41
C VAL A 61 -7.63 7.43 10.50
N LYS A 62 -7.20 6.91 9.35
CA LYS A 62 -6.22 5.83 9.29
C LYS A 62 -4.83 6.44 9.50
N ASP A 63 -4.27 6.23 10.68
CA ASP A 63 -3.01 6.88 11.08
C ASP A 63 -1.78 6.11 10.56
N GLU A 64 -1.25 6.54 9.44
CA GLU A 64 -0.06 5.97 8.82
C GLU A 64 1.26 6.68 9.27
N SER A 65 1.21 7.55 10.26
CA SER A 65 2.38 8.30 10.75
C SER A 65 3.49 7.41 11.32
N ARG A 66 3.15 6.18 11.70
CA ARG A 66 4.10 5.20 12.28
C ARG A 66 4.50 4.08 11.32
N ARG A 67 4.07 4.15 10.05
CA ARG A 67 4.38 3.12 9.05
C ARG A 67 5.88 3.05 8.79
N PHE A 68 6.55 2.00 9.26
CA PHE A 68 8.00 1.77 9.12
C PHE A 68 8.89 2.96 9.56
N GLY A 69 8.38 3.87 10.38
CA GLY A 69 9.10 5.11 10.72
C GLY A 69 9.19 6.16 9.59
N LEU A 70 8.50 5.93 8.47
CA LEU A 70 8.57 6.78 7.27
C LEU A 70 7.45 7.83 7.20
N ASN A 71 6.53 7.85 8.15
CA ASN A 71 5.37 8.76 8.18
C ASN A 71 4.50 8.71 6.91
N ALA A 72 4.51 7.60 6.18
CA ALA A 72 3.78 7.48 4.92
C ALA A 72 3.45 6.02 4.58
N PHE A 73 2.26 5.79 4.03
CA PHE A 73 1.81 4.49 3.55
C PHE A 73 2.41 4.08 2.21
N LYS A 74 2.99 5.00 1.47
CA LYS A 74 3.45 4.78 0.07
C LYS A 74 4.53 3.70 -0.05
N ALA A 75 5.28 3.44 1.03
CA ALA A 75 6.24 2.33 1.09
C ALA A 75 5.59 0.97 0.82
N LEU A 76 4.30 0.78 1.15
CA LEU A 76 3.58 -0.47 0.90
C LEU A 76 3.45 -0.75 -0.60
N GLY A 77 2.94 0.20 -1.37
CA GLY A 77 2.77 0.02 -2.81
C GLY A 77 4.09 -0.15 -3.54
N GLY A 78 5.08 0.68 -3.22
CA GLY A 78 6.41 0.63 -3.82
C GLY A 78 7.12 -0.70 -3.55
N SER A 79 7.14 -1.16 -2.30
CA SER A 79 7.79 -2.43 -1.93
C SER A 79 7.14 -3.64 -2.61
N TYR A 80 5.81 -3.69 -2.67
CA TYR A 80 5.11 -4.79 -3.35
C TYR A 80 5.33 -4.77 -4.86
N ALA A 81 5.30 -3.61 -5.50
CA ALA A 81 5.59 -3.48 -6.93
C ALA A 81 7.00 -3.98 -7.27
N MET A 82 8.01 -3.57 -6.50
CA MET A 82 9.38 -4.06 -6.64
C MET A 82 9.46 -5.57 -6.42
N ALA A 83 8.83 -6.10 -5.36
CA ALA A 83 8.84 -7.52 -5.05
C ALA A 83 8.23 -8.36 -6.18
N ARG A 84 7.11 -7.91 -6.76
CA ARG A 84 6.50 -8.57 -7.92
C ARG A 84 7.41 -8.55 -9.15
N CYS A 85 8.04 -7.42 -9.43
CA CYS A 85 8.99 -7.30 -10.53
C CYS A 85 10.16 -8.28 -10.39
N LEU A 86 10.73 -8.39 -9.18
CA LEU A 86 11.80 -9.33 -8.87
C LEU A 86 11.34 -10.79 -8.97
N GLY A 87 10.16 -11.10 -8.43
CA GLY A 87 9.56 -12.44 -8.51
C GLY A 87 9.33 -12.88 -9.96
N GLN A 88 8.80 -12.01 -10.80
CA GLN A 88 8.61 -12.27 -12.23
C GLN A 88 9.96 -12.53 -12.93
N ARG A 89 10.98 -11.74 -12.63
CA ARG A 89 12.33 -11.91 -13.19
C ARG A 89 12.98 -13.23 -12.78
N LEU A 90 12.64 -13.74 -11.60
CA LEU A 90 13.10 -15.02 -11.08
C LEU A 90 12.26 -16.22 -11.57
N GLY A 91 11.15 -15.97 -12.26
CA GLY A 91 10.19 -17.01 -12.64
C GLY A 91 9.47 -17.63 -11.43
N TRP A 92 9.30 -16.88 -10.35
CA TRP A 92 8.66 -17.37 -9.13
C TRP A 92 7.14 -17.27 -9.21
N PRO A 93 6.43 -18.26 -8.67
CA PRO A 93 5.02 -18.12 -8.41
C PRO A 93 4.81 -17.09 -7.29
N GLU A 94 3.64 -16.47 -7.27
CA GLU A 94 3.36 -15.31 -6.41
C GLU A 94 3.41 -15.65 -4.91
N GLU A 95 3.08 -16.89 -4.56
CA GLU A 95 3.11 -17.41 -3.19
C GLU A 95 4.54 -17.47 -2.61
N LYS A 96 5.54 -17.55 -3.47
CA LYS A 96 6.96 -17.58 -3.09
C LYS A 96 7.52 -16.20 -2.82
N ILE A 97 6.83 -15.14 -3.26
CA ILE A 97 7.32 -13.76 -3.15
C ILE A 97 7.09 -13.29 -1.71
N THR A 98 8.12 -13.40 -0.88
CA THR A 98 8.18 -12.84 0.46
C THR A 98 9.40 -11.96 0.62
N PHE A 99 9.37 -11.02 1.57
CA PHE A 99 10.52 -10.16 1.84
C PHE A 99 11.76 -11.00 2.18
N GLU A 100 11.62 -11.96 3.08
CA GLU A 100 12.71 -12.85 3.50
C GLU A 100 13.30 -13.64 2.32
N ALA A 101 12.44 -14.21 1.45
CA ALA A 101 12.91 -14.96 0.29
C ALA A 101 13.71 -14.09 -0.68
N LEU A 102 13.28 -12.85 -0.90
CA LEU A 102 13.96 -11.90 -1.79
C LEU A 102 15.29 -11.38 -1.21
N MET A 103 15.43 -11.38 0.11
CA MET A 103 16.66 -10.89 0.77
C MET A 103 17.78 -11.92 0.85
N LYS A 104 17.54 -13.17 0.43
CA LYS A 104 18.56 -14.23 0.47
C LYS A 104 19.76 -13.90 -0.44
N PRO A 105 20.99 -14.16 0.01
CA PRO A 105 22.20 -13.85 -0.77
C PRO A 105 22.20 -14.47 -2.17
N GLU A 106 21.81 -15.73 -2.29
CA GLU A 106 21.74 -16.45 -3.56
C GLU A 106 20.72 -15.84 -4.54
N VAL A 107 19.66 -15.19 -4.02
CA VAL A 107 18.68 -14.51 -4.85
C VAL A 107 19.23 -13.18 -5.36
N ARG A 108 19.96 -12.46 -4.52
CA ARG A 108 20.63 -11.21 -4.90
C ARG A 108 21.71 -11.48 -5.95
N GLU A 109 22.50 -12.53 -5.78
CA GLU A 109 23.50 -12.95 -6.75
C GLU A 109 22.87 -13.29 -8.12
N LYS A 110 21.76 -14.06 -8.11
CA LYS A 110 21.02 -14.43 -9.33
C LYS A 110 20.41 -13.23 -10.06
N LEU A 111 19.94 -12.24 -9.32
CA LEU A 111 19.34 -11.02 -9.89
C LEU A 111 20.39 -10.08 -10.46
N GLY A 112 21.60 -10.10 -9.92
CA GLY A 112 22.66 -9.17 -10.28
C GLY A 112 22.38 -7.75 -9.85
N GLU A 113 23.06 -6.80 -10.46
CA GLU A 113 22.86 -5.38 -10.21
C GLU A 113 21.56 -4.89 -10.86
N LEU A 114 20.69 -4.28 -10.06
CA LEU A 114 19.39 -3.75 -10.48
C LEU A 114 19.22 -2.33 -9.95
N THR A 115 18.77 -1.45 -10.82
CA THR A 115 18.41 -0.08 -10.46
C THR A 115 16.90 0.12 -10.65
N PHE A 116 16.23 0.54 -9.61
CA PHE A 116 14.84 1.02 -9.66
C PHE A 116 14.82 2.54 -9.73
N VAL A 117 14.06 3.07 -10.67
CA VAL A 117 13.90 4.52 -10.84
C VAL A 117 12.44 4.89 -10.66
N THR A 118 12.19 5.95 -9.91
CA THR A 118 10.84 6.47 -9.70
C THR A 118 10.85 7.99 -9.73
N ALA A 119 9.76 8.57 -10.23
CA ALA A 119 9.48 9.99 -10.04
C ALA A 119 8.68 10.16 -8.75
N THR A 120 9.03 11.15 -7.95
CA THR A 120 8.37 11.40 -6.67
C THR A 120 8.16 12.89 -6.42
N ASP A 121 7.04 13.22 -5.78
CA ASP A 121 6.72 14.56 -5.27
C ASP A 121 7.31 14.83 -3.87
N GLY A 122 8.21 13.96 -3.38
CA GLY A 122 8.86 14.05 -2.08
C GLY A 122 8.43 12.99 -1.06
N ASN A 123 7.26 12.40 -1.19
CA ASN A 123 6.76 11.41 -0.22
C ASN A 123 7.35 10.00 -0.40
N HIS A 124 7.85 9.68 -1.60
CA HIS A 124 8.55 8.41 -1.88
C HIS A 124 10.07 8.52 -1.73
N GLY A 125 10.60 9.72 -1.63
CA GLY A 125 12.05 9.97 -1.57
C GLY A 125 12.61 10.11 -0.16
N ARG A 126 11.86 9.71 0.86
CA ARG A 126 12.28 9.73 2.27
C ARG A 126 12.98 8.44 2.66
#